data_7d21cd5562cbd6cfd5abb8d9187956bc
#
_entry.id   7d21cd5562cbd6cfd5abb8d9187956bc
#
_cell.length_a   1.000
_cell.length_b   1.000
_cell.length_c   1.000
_cell.angle_alpha   90.00
_cell.angle_beta   90.00
_cell.angle_gamma   90.00
#
_symmetry.space_group_name_H-M   'P 1'
#
loop_
_entity.id
_entity.type
_entity.pdbx_description
1 polymer ?
#
loop_
_entity_poly.entity_id
_entity_poly.type
_entity_poly.pdbx_seq_one_letter_code
_entity_poly.pdbx_strand_id
1 'polypeptide(L)'
;MQQFSPVKEGKVRELYDLGENLVMVATDRISVFDVILKNHVGGKGAVLTQMSRFWFDFTRDVVANHMITTDNEAMPEFFRAPRFQGRAMLCKKLKMIPVECIVRGYITGSGWSSYQKDGTVCGVRLPAGLQECQKLPEPIFTPSTKAEIGDHDENIDFDRSAALLEKDFPGRGVEYARTIRDGTLALYGKCAAYALSRGIIIADTKFEFGVDENGRVVLGDEMLTPDSSRFWPLAGYEPGHAQPSFDKQFARDWLTSHPGNDWTLPQEIVDKTIEKYLQRYEMLTGEKLA
;
A
#
# COMPACT_ATOMS: atom_id res chain seq x y z
N MET A 1 12.57 -9.37 31.02
CA MET A 1 12.14 -8.74 29.74
C MET A 1 10.75 -9.27 29.41
N GLN A 2 9.80 -8.38 29.23
CA GLN A 2 8.43 -8.76 28.81
C GLN A 2 8.51 -9.34 27.38
N GLN A 3 7.94 -10.53 27.17
CA GLN A 3 7.87 -11.18 25.88
C GLN A 3 6.55 -10.80 25.19
N PHE A 4 6.60 -10.57 23.89
CA PHE A 4 5.42 -10.32 23.08
C PHE A 4 5.34 -11.37 21.97
N SER A 5 4.12 -11.83 21.69
CA SER A 5 3.79 -12.63 20.53
C SER A 5 2.89 -11.83 19.60
N PRO A 6 2.99 -12.01 18.29
CA PRO A 6 2.09 -11.31 17.37
C PRO A 6 0.64 -11.76 17.60
N VAL A 7 -0.28 -10.80 17.70
CA VAL A 7 -1.72 -11.06 17.79
C VAL A 7 -2.34 -11.31 16.42
N LYS A 8 -1.64 -10.91 15.36
CA LYS A 8 -2.00 -11.18 13.97
C LYS A 8 -0.75 -11.26 13.10
N GLU A 9 -0.69 -12.30 12.28
CA GLU A 9 0.31 -12.43 11.24
C GLU A 9 -0.34 -12.33 9.87
N GLY A 10 -0.01 -11.25 9.14
CA GLY A 10 -0.43 -11.07 7.75
C GLY A 10 0.59 -11.67 6.78
N LYS A 11 0.35 -11.49 5.48
CA LYS A 11 1.25 -12.00 4.42
C LYS A 11 2.69 -11.45 4.57
N VAL A 12 2.83 -10.19 4.96
CA VAL A 12 4.12 -9.48 5.04
C VAL A 12 4.32 -8.68 6.33
N ARG A 13 3.38 -8.69 7.27
CA ARG A 13 3.43 -7.93 8.54
C ARG A 13 2.99 -8.76 9.71
N GLU A 14 3.51 -8.39 10.86
CA GLU A 14 3.14 -8.90 12.18
C GLU A 14 2.66 -7.74 13.05
N LEU A 15 1.57 -7.96 13.78
CA LEU A 15 0.99 -6.98 14.68
C LEU A 15 1.14 -7.46 16.12
N TYR A 16 1.66 -6.59 16.98
CA TYR A 16 1.86 -6.83 18.40
C TYR A 16 1.01 -5.86 19.21
N ASP A 17 0.18 -6.38 20.09
CA ASP A 17 -0.71 -5.59 20.93
C ASP A 17 0.00 -5.11 22.19
N LEU A 18 -0.01 -3.79 22.43
CA LEU A 18 0.55 -3.15 23.61
C LEU A 18 -0.54 -2.53 24.53
N GLY A 19 -1.80 -2.93 24.36
CA GLY A 19 -2.93 -2.34 25.08
C GLY A 19 -3.52 -1.13 24.34
N GLU A 20 -3.10 0.07 24.65
CA GLU A 20 -3.58 1.30 23.96
C GLU A 20 -2.99 1.48 22.56
N ASN A 21 -1.80 0.95 22.33
CA ASN A 21 -1.07 1.05 21.06
C ASN A 21 -0.82 -0.34 20.48
N LEU A 22 -0.29 -0.37 19.28
CA LEU A 22 0.24 -1.59 18.66
C LEU A 22 1.62 -1.32 18.04
N VAL A 23 2.43 -2.39 17.95
CA VAL A 23 3.63 -2.35 17.11
C VAL A 23 3.37 -3.17 15.85
N MET A 24 3.55 -2.55 14.71
CA MET A 24 3.50 -3.18 13.41
C MET A 24 4.92 -3.44 12.91
N VAL A 25 5.23 -4.69 12.61
CA VAL A 25 6.54 -5.12 12.12
C VAL A 25 6.41 -5.59 10.68
N ALA A 26 7.06 -4.90 9.75
CA ALA A 26 7.17 -5.36 8.38
C ALA A 26 8.26 -6.44 8.28
N THR A 27 7.92 -7.57 7.66
CA THR A 27 8.82 -8.71 7.50
C THR A 27 9.51 -8.70 6.13
N ASP A 28 10.51 -9.54 5.97
CA ASP A 28 11.18 -9.78 4.69
C ASP A 28 10.44 -10.81 3.81
N ARG A 29 9.28 -11.29 4.25
CA ARG A 29 8.40 -12.13 3.43
C ARG A 29 7.94 -11.35 2.19
N ILE A 30 7.87 -12.03 1.07
CA ILE A 30 7.32 -11.48 -0.17
C ILE A 30 6.09 -12.30 -0.58
N SER A 31 5.02 -11.61 -0.97
CA SER A 31 3.82 -12.23 -1.50
C SER A 31 3.59 -11.79 -2.94
N VAL A 32 3.36 -12.75 -3.82
CA VAL A 32 3.05 -12.53 -5.24
C VAL A 32 1.85 -13.41 -5.60
N PHE A 33 0.87 -12.88 -6.34
CA PHE A 33 -0.37 -13.59 -6.67
C PHE A 33 -1.07 -14.19 -5.44
N ASP A 34 -1.09 -13.44 -4.33
CA ASP A 34 -1.64 -13.83 -3.03
C ASP A 34 -0.95 -15.00 -2.33
N VAL A 35 0.11 -15.56 -2.91
CA VAL A 35 0.94 -16.60 -2.32
C VAL A 35 2.17 -16.00 -1.66
N ILE A 36 2.47 -16.40 -0.42
CA ILE A 36 3.73 -16.07 0.26
C ILE A 36 4.81 -17.00 -0.31
N LEU A 37 5.85 -16.40 -0.87
CA LEU A 37 6.97 -17.16 -1.44
C LEU A 37 7.85 -17.76 -0.33
N LYS A 38 8.58 -18.82 -0.67
CA LYS A 38 9.52 -19.44 0.26
C LYS A 38 10.76 -18.59 0.55
N ASN A 39 11.07 -17.66 -0.34
CA ASN A 39 12.19 -16.72 -0.16
C ASN A 39 11.84 -15.60 0.82
N HIS A 40 12.89 -15.13 1.49
CA HIS A 40 12.91 -13.85 2.19
C HIS A 40 13.74 -12.86 1.38
N VAL A 41 13.24 -11.63 1.23
CA VAL A 41 13.95 -10.53 0.57
C VAL A 41 14.58 -9.67 1.67
N GLY A 42 15.84 -9.93 1.99
CA GLY A 42 16.52 -9.26 3.10
C GLY A 42 16.49 -7.74 2.99
N GLY A 43 16.12 -7.05 4.08
CA GLY A 43 15.97 -5.60 4.12
C GLY A 43 14.64 -5.06 3.62
N LYS A 44 13.78 -5.90 3.00
CA LYS A 44 12.46 -5.47 2.49
C LYS A 44 11.62 -4.84 3.59
N GLY A 45 11.54 -5.45 4.76
CA GLY A 45 10.76 -4.94 5.88
C GLY A 45 11.16 -3.53 6.30
N ALA A 46 12.47 -3.25 6.32
CA ALA A 46 12.98 -1.92 6.63
C ALA A 46 12.58 -0.90 5.55
N VAL A 47 12.71 -1.24 4.26
CA VAL A 47 12.25 -0.36 3.16
C VAL A 47 10.78 -0.01 3.31
N LEU A 48 9.90 -0.99 3.57
CA LEU A 48 8.46 -0.76 3.72
C LEU A 48 8.15 0.20 4.87
N THR A 49 8.78 -0.01 6.03
CA THR A 49 8.55 0.82 7.21
C THR A 49 9.08 2.24 7.02
N GLN A 50 10.32 2.40 6.53
CA GLN A 50 10.91 3.71 6.36
C GLN A 50 10.28 4.50 5.21
N MET A 51 9.80 3.83 4.16
CA MET A 51 8.99 4.44 3.11
C MET A 51 7.66 4.97 3.67
N SER A 52 6.95 4.15 4.45
CA SER A 52 5.71 4.58 5.10
C SER A 52 5.95 5.75 6.05
N ARG A 53 7.03 5.73 6.85
CA ARG A 53 7.43 6.85 7.72
C ARG A 53 7.59 8.14 6.93
N PHE A 54 8.38 8.10 5.84
CA PHE A 54 8.60 9.26 4.99
C PHE A 54 7.29 9.87 4.49
N TRP A 55 6.39 9.04 3.96
CA TRP A 55 5.12 9.53 3.43
C TRP A 55 4.15 10.01 4.52
N PHE A 56 4.09 9.34 5.66
CA PHE A 56 3.29 9.79 6.81
C PHE A 56 3.75 11.16 7.30
N ASP A 57 5.07 11.38 7.37
CA ASP A 57 5.64 12.68 7.75
C ASP A 57 5.35 13.75 6.70
N PHE A 58 5.49 13.42 5.41
CA PHE A 58 5.26 14.33 4.29
C PHE A 58 3.80 14.78 4.15
N THR A 59 2.84 13.97 4.62
CA THR A 59 1.41 14.21 4.42
C THR A 59 0.64 14.55 5.69
N ARG A 60 1.32 14.86 6.79
CA ARG A 60 0.70 15.22 8.09
C ARG A 60 -0.29 16.39 8.01
N ASP A 61 -0.09 17.28 7.05
CA ASP A 61 -0.97 18.44 6.78
C ASP A 61 -2.20 18.10 5.94
N VAL A 62 -2.28 16.91 5.36
CA VAL A 62 -3.41 16.46 4.53
C VAL A 62 -4.39 15.62 5.34
N VAL A 63 -3.89 14.52 5.94
CA VAL A 63 -4.68 13.60 6.77
C VAL A 63 -3.85 13.16 7.96
N ALA A 64 -4.44 13.13 9.15
CA ALA A 64 -3.79 12.55 10.32
C ALA A 64 -3.51 11.06 10.08
N ASN A 65 -2.38 10.55 10.59
CA ASN A 65 -2.02 9.15 10.48
C ASN A 65 -1.79 8.50 11.84
N HIS A 66 -1.74 7.19 11.85
CA HIS A 66 -1.65 6.38 13.08
C HIS A 66 -0.23 6.26 13.64
N MET A 67 0.80 6.61 12.87
CA MET A 67 2.19 6.46 13.29
C MET A 67 2.52 7.33 14.49
N ILE A 68 3.09 6.72 15.53
CA ILE A 68 3.65 7.41 16.68
C ILE A 68 5.15 7.59 16.44
N THR A 69 5.86 6.50 16.19
CA THR A 69 7.31 6.53 15.91
C THR A 69 7.79 5.24 15.23
N THR A 70 8.92 5.33 14.54
CA THR A 70 9.70 4.17 14.06
C THR A 70 11.03 4.02 14.80
N ASP A 71 11.27 4.84 15.82
CA ASP A 71 12.45 4.73 16.68
C ASP A 71 12.27 3.57 17.66
N ASN A 72 13.09 2.53 17.49
CA ASN A 72 13.04 1.35 18.33
C ASN A 72 13.40 1.64 19.81
N GLU A 73 14.18 2.70 20.09
CA GLU A 73 14.52 3.09 21.46
C GLU A 73 13.31 3.67 22.23
N ALA A 74 12.34 4.23 21.52
CA ALA A 74 11.08 4.71 22.07
C ALA A 74 10.04 3.60 22.26
N MET A 75 10.35 2.34 21.91
CA MET A 75 9.48 1.18 22.05
C MET A 75 9.87 0.34 23.28
N PRO A 76 8.99 -0.59 23.73
CA PRO A 76 9.36 -1.57 24.76
C PRO A 76 10.65 -2.32 24.40
N GLU A 77 11.46 -2.66 25.40
CA GLU A 77 12.80 -3.28 25.25
C GLU A 77 12.81 -4.47 24.26
N PHE A 78 11.76 -5.27 24.24
CA PHE A 78 11.61 -6.40 23.31
C PHE A 78 11.83 -6.00 21.84
N PHE A 79 11.34 -4.81 21.43
CA PHE A 79 11.42 -4.31 20.06
C PHE A 79 12.75 -3.60 19.75
N ARG A 80 13.66 -3.48 20.71
CA ARG A 80 15.02 -2.94 20.48
C ARG A 80 15.98 -3.99 19.93
N ALA A 81 15.58 -5.27 19.93
CA ALA A 81 16.42 -6.35 19.37
C ALA A 81 16.73 -6.12 17.87
N PRO A 82 17.92 -6.52 17.38
CA PRO A 82 18.37 -6.27 15.99
C PRO A 82 17.37 -6.70 14.92
N ARG A 83 16.60 -7.77 15.17
CA ARG A 83 15.58 -8.26 14.23
C ARG A 83 14.44 -7.28 13.95
N PHE A 84 14.25 -6.27 14.80
CA PHE A 84 13.19 -5.26 14.64
C PHE A 84 13.70 -3.90 14.13
N GLN A 85 15.01 -3.73 14.05
CA GLN A 85 15.60 -2.45 13.69
C GLN A 85 15.17 -2.02 12.29
N GLY A 86 14.70 -0.76 12.20
CA GLY A 86 14.25 -0.13 10.97
C GLY A 86 12.91 -0.65 10.40
N ARG A 87 12.37 -1.77 10.93
CA ARG A 87 11.16 -2.43 10.40
C ARG A 87 9.95 -2.43 11.34
N ALA A 88 10.11 -1.89 12.55
CA ALA A 88 9.03 -1.74 13.52
C ALA A 88 8.46 -0.31 13.48
N MET A 89 7.15 -0.19 13.67
CA MET A 89 6.43 1.08 13.78
C MET A 89 5.46 0.99 14.95
N LEU A 90 5.63 1.86 15.94
CA LEU A 90 4.65 2.05 17.01
C LEU A 90 3.50 2.90 16.48
N CYS A 91 2.28 2.41 16.63
CA CYS A 91 1.08 3.00 16.07
C CYS A 91 -0.03 3.14 17.11
N LYS A 92 -0.90 4.12 16.91
CA LYS A 92 -2.20 4.17 17.60
C LYS A 92 -3.08 3.04 17.10
N LYS A 93 -3.86 2.45 17.98
CA LYS A 93 -4.92 1.53 17.57
C LYS A 93 -6.05 2.29 16.92
N LEU A 94 -6.58 1.72 15.85
CA LEU A 94 -7.72 2.24 15.11
C LEU A 94 -8.76 1.14 14.97
N LYS A 95 -10.04 1.51 14.95
CA LYS A 95 -11.08 0.65 14.41
C LYS A 95 -10.99 0.73 12.89
N MET A 96 -10.37 -0.27 12.26
CA MET A 96 -10.11 -0.25 10.82
C MET A 96 -11.42 -0.24 10.01
N ILE A 97 -11.45 0.56 8.96
CA ILE A 97 -12.53 0.64 7.98
C ILE A 97 -12.40 -0.56 7.02
N PRO A 98 -13.49 -1.33 6.77
CA PRO A 98 -13.45 -2.54 5.92
C PRO A 98 -13.51 -2.23 4.42
N VAL A 99 -12.86 -1.15 4.00
CA VAL A 99 -12.78 -0.70 2.60
C VAL A 99 -11.32 -0.40 2.27
N GLU A 100 -10.82 -1.00 1.21
CA GLU A 100 -9.54 -0.63 0.63
C GLU A 100 -9.73 0.61 -0.26
N CYS A 101 -9.02 1.67 0.05
CA CYS A 101 -9.14 2.97 -0.63
C CYS A 101 -8.13 3.06 -1.76
N ILE A 102 -8.51 2.55 -2.93
CA ILE A 102 -7.65 2.55 -4.11
C ILE A 102 -7.89 3.84 -4.91
N VAL A 103 -6.81 4.49 -5.30
CA VAL A 103 -6.81 5.63 -6.21
C VAL A 103 -5.97 5.33 -7.43
N ARG A 104 -6.46 5.72 -8.60
CA ARG A 104 -5.79 5.52 -9.88
C ARG A 104 -5.61 6.86 -10.59
N GLY A 105 -4.37 7.22 -10.89
CA GLY A 105 -4.04 8.34 -11.77
C GLY A 105 -3.74 7.89 -13.19
N TYR A 106 -3.54 6.58 -13.37
CA TYR A 106 -3.29 5.92 -14.66
C TYR A 106 -4.15 4.68 -14.75
N ILE A 107 -4.61 4.35 -15.96
CA ILE A 107 -5.48 3.20 -16.19
C ILE A 107 -4.64 1.94 -16.46
N THR A 108 -4.54 1.04 -15.46
CA THR A 108 -3.74 -0.18 -15.54
C THR A 108 -4.33 -1.29 -14.67
N GLY A 109 -3.81 -2.51 -14.81
CA GLY A 109 -4.20 -3.67 -14.00
C GLY A 109 -5.71 -3.95 -14.04
N SER A 110 -6.31 -4.21 -12.87
CA SER A 110 -7.75 -4.49 -12.78
C SER A 110 -8.63 -3.33 -13.24
N GLY A 111 -8.15 -2.07 -13.10
CA GLY A 111 -8.83 -0.90 -13.64
C GLY A 111 -8.88 -0.90 -15.17
N TRP A 112 -7.79 -1.26 -15.83
CA TRP A 112 -7.75 -1.43 -17.28
C TRP A 112 -8.69 -2.54 -17.75
N SER A 113 -8.68 -3.69 -17.08
CA SER A 113 -9.58 -4.80 -17.40
C SER A 113 -11.06 -4.42 -17.24
N SER A 114 -11.42 -3.65 -16.20
CA SER A 114 -12.79 -3.15 -16.04
C SER A 114 -13.16 -2.17 -17.15
N TYR A 115 -12.28 -1.22 -17.45
CA TYR A 115 -12.51 -0.23 -18.51
C TYR A 115 -12.71 -0.88 -19.88
N GLN A 116 -11.92 -1.89 -20.23
CA GLN A 116 -12.08 -2.64 -21.49
C GLN A 116 -13.43 -3.34 -21.61
N LYS A 117 -14.02 -3.72 -20.50
CA LYS A 117 -15.31 -4.45 -20.45
C LYS A 117 -16.49 -3.54 -20.77
N ASP A 118 -16.57 -2.37 -20.16
CA ASP A 118 -17.76 -1.51 -20.24
C ASP A 118 -17.48 0.01 -20.18
N GLY A 119 -16.22 0.42 -20.19
CA GLY A 119 -15.82 1.83 -20.14
C GLY A 119 -15.94 2.44 -18.73
N THR A 120 -16.11 1.62 -17.69
CA THR A 120 -16.22 2.09 -16.30
C THR A 120 -15.20 1.42 -15.38
N VAL A 121 -14.90 2.07 -14.25
CA VAL A 121 -14.14 1.48 -13.13
C VAL A 121 -14.85 1.86 -11.84
N CYS A 122 -15.32 0.90 -11.06
CA CYS A 122 -16.06 1.13 -9.81
C CYS A 122 -17.20 2.15 -9.95
N GLY A 123 -17.96 2.04 -11.05
CA GLY A 123 -19.07 2.96 -11.37
C GLY A 123 -18.65 4.31 -11.98
N VAL A 124 -17.36 4.62 -12.02
CA VAL A 124 -16.85 5.85 -12.65
C VAL A 124 -16.68 5.63 -14.14
N ARG A 125 -17.46 6.37 -14.96
CA ARG A 125 -17.33 6.33 -16.42
C ARG A 125 -16.11 7.13 -16.87
N LEU A 126 -15.31 6.51 -17.71
CA LEU A 126 -14.08 7.10 -18.26
C LEU A 126 -14.26 7.49 -19.73
N PRO A 127 -13.44 8.42 -20.25
CA PRO A 127 -13.44 8.77 -21.66
C PRO A 127 -13.21 7.55 -22.56
N ALA A 128 -13.83 7.53 -23.73
CA ALA A 128 -13.58 6.49 -24.73
C ALA A 128 -12.16 6.62 -25.35
N GLY A 129 -11.58 5.49 -25.77
CA GLY A 129 -10.31 5.48 -26.49
C GLY A 129 -9.06 5.59 -25.64
N LEU A 130 -9.17 5.40 -24.30
CA LEU A 130 -8.00 5.30 -23.45
C LEU A 130 -7.15 4.09 -23.81
N GLN A 131 -5.85 4.26 -23.71
CA GLN A 131 -4.85 3.20 -23.91
C GLN A 131 -4.38 2.64 -22.56
N GLU A 132 -3.86 1.42 -22.54
CA GLU A 132 -3.27 0.84 -21.36
C GLU A 132 -2.17 1.74 -20.78
N CYS A 133 -2.12 1.85 -19.45
CA CYS A 133 -1.18 2.72 -18.73
C CYS A 133 -1.30 4.22 -19.06
N GLN A 134 -2.34 4.66 -19.75
CA GLN A 134 -2.56 6.07 -20.02
C GLN A 134 -2.90 6.83 -18.73
N LYS A 135 -2.35 8.05 -18.62
CA LYS A 135 -2.72 8.98 -17.54
C LYS A 135 -4.19 9.37 -17.68
N LEU A 136 -4.92 9.29 -16.59
CA LEU A 136 -6.31 9.76 -16.53
C LEU A 136 -6.37 11.29 -16.49
N PRO A 137 -7.43 11.91 -17.02
CA PRO A 137 -7.66 13.36 -16.92
C PRO A 137 -7.63 13.84 -15.47
N GLU A 138 -8.26 13.08 -14.58
CA GLU A 138 -8.26 13.27 -13.12
C GLU A 138 -8.08 11.92 -12.43
N PRO A 139 -7.42 11.88 -11.25
CA PRO A 139 -7.36 10.66 -10.46
C PRO A 139 -8.77 10.22 -10.03
N ILE A 140 -9.02 8.92 -10.05
CA ILE A 140 -10.29 8.34 -9.67
C ILE A 140 -10.17 7.49 -8.41
N PHE A 141 -11.18 7.57 -7.53
CA PHE A 141 -11.33 6.70 -6.37
C PHE A 141 -12.05 5.42 -6.79
N THR A 142 -11.40 4.27 -6.59
CA THR A 142 -11.88 2.95 -7.05
C THR A 142 -11.77 1.94 -5.92
N PRO A 143 -12.65 2.04 -4.91
CA PRO A 143 -12.54 1.22 -3.70
C PRO A 143 -12.80 -0.26 -3.95
N SER A 144 -12.30 -1.11 -3.06
CA SER A 144 -12.66 -2.51 -2.95
C SER A 144 -13.08 -2.88 -1.54
N THR A 145 -13.77 -3.99 -1.40
CA THR A 145 -13.96 -4.63 -0.10
C THR A 145 -12.60 -5.08 0.43
N LYS A 146 -12.50 -5.23 1.74
CA LYS A 146 -11.39 -5.90 2.39
C LYS A 146 -11.87 -7.31 2.76
N ALA A 147 -11.58 -8.28 1.90
CA ALA A 147 -11.96 -9.66 2.10
C ALA A 147 -11.22 -10.30 3.29
N GLU A 148 -11.79 -11.35 3.85
CA GLU A 148 -11.09 -12.20 4.81
C GLU A 148 -9.98 -13.02 4.11
N ILE A 149 -9.04 -13.55 4.90
CA ILE A 149 -7.91 -14.33 4.35
C ILE A 149 -8.48 -15.58 3.64
N GLY A 150 -8.27 -15.63 2.34
CA GLY A 150 -8.76 -16.75 1.48
C GLY A 150 -9.82 -16.34 0.47
N ASP A 151 -10.45 -15.19 0.65
CA ASP A 151 -11.37 -14.58 -0.29
C ASP A 151 -10.70 -13.49 -1.14
N HIS A 152 -11.32 -13.11 -2.24
CA HIS A 152 -10.84 -12.03 -3.11
C HIS A 152 -11.56 -10.72 -2.82
N ASP A 153 -10.80 -9.63 -2.85
CA ASP A 153 -11.34 -8.28 -2.77
C ASP A 153 -12.22 -7.99 -3.99
N GLU A 154 -13.42 -7.47 -3.75
CA GLU A 154 -14.35 -7.05 -4.80
C GLU A 154 -14.26 -5.56 -5.04
N ASN A 155 -14.14 -5.12 -6.29
CA ASN A 155 -14.30 -3.73 -6.66
C ASN A 155 -15.75 -3.29 -6.34
N ILE A 156 -15.88 -2.19 -5.64
CA ILE A 156 -17.17 -1.60 -5.26
C ILE A 156 -17.24 -0.13 -5.67
N ASP A 157 -18.44 0.40 -5.80
CA ASP A 157 -18.66 1.83 -5.99
C ASP A 157 -18.71 2.58 -4.66
N PHE A 158 -18.88 3.90 -4.76
CA PHE A 158 -18.98 4.79 -3.60
C PHE A 158 -20.19 4.45 -2.71
N ASP A 159 -21.34 4.17 -3.31
CA ASP A 159 -22.59 3.92 -2.56
C ASP A 159 -22.50 2.62 -1.76
N ARG A 160 -21.91 1.57 -2.35
CA ARG A 160 -21.65 0.32 -1.64
C ARG A 160 -20.62 0.49 -0.54
N SER A 161 -19.60 1.33 -0.74
CA SER A 161 -18.65 1.70 0.33
C SER A 161 -19.38 2.36 1.49
N ALA A 162 -20.24 3.34 1.23
CA ALA A 162 -21.03 4.02 2.26
C ALA A 162 -21.96 3.05 3.01
N ALA A 163 -22.59 2.12 2.30
CA ALA A 163 -23.44 1.10 2.91
C ALA A 163 -22.66 0.11 3.80
N LEU A 164 -21.43 -0.24 3.43
CA LEU A 164 -20.56 -1.05 4.29
C LEU A 164 -20.17 -0.31 5.56
N LEU A 165 -19.77 0.96 5.43
CA LEU A 165 -19.41 1.77 6.59
C LEU A 165 -20.61 2.02 7.51
N GLU A 166 -21.83 2.15 6.98
CA GLU A 166 -23.04 2.32 7.79
C GLU A 166 -23.28 1.14 8.74
N LYS A 167 -22.92 -0.07 8.34
CA LYS A 167 -23.04 -1.27 9.21
C LYS A 167 -22.11 -1.19 10.42
N ASP A 168 -20.85 -0.75 10.20
CA ASP A 168 -19.83 -0.72 11.24
C ASP A 168 -19.84 0.57 12.07
N PHE A 169 -20.38 1.65 11.48
CA PHE A 169 -20.44 3.00 12.04
C PHE A 169 -21.83 3.61 11.79
N PRO A 170 -22.87 3.14 12.50
CA PRO A 170 -24.27 3.59 12.28
C PRO A 170 -24.42 5.10 12.35
N GLY A 171 -25.09 5.68 11.36
CA GLY A 171 -25.30 7.12 11.22
C GLY A 171 -24.09 7.91 10.67
N ARG A 172 -22.96 7.23 10.37
CA ARG A 172 -21.73 7.87 9.87
C ARG A 172 -21.28 7.34 8.49
N GLY A 173 -21.97 6.35 7.92
CA GLY A 173 -21.51 5.65 6.72
C GLY A 173 -21.19 6.57 5.55
N VAL A 174 -22.09 7.44 5.17
CA VAL A 174 -21.89 8.39 4.04
C VAL A 174 -20.81 9.42 4.36
N GLU A 175 -20.76 9.92 5.61
CA GLU A 175 -19.75 10.88 6.05
C GLU A 175 -18.35 10.27 5.95
N TYR A 176 -18.18 9.09 6.49
CA TYR A 176 -16.89 8.41 6.44
C TYR A 176 -16.49 8.02 5.02
N ALA A 177 -17.44 7.54 4.19
CA ALA A 177 -17.16 7.25 2.78
C ALA A 177 -16.67 8.50 2.02
N ARG A 178 -17.24 9.66 2.26
CA ARG A 178 -16.75 10.93 1.69
C ARG A 178 -15.36 11.27 2.22
N THR A 179 -15.15 11.17 3.52
CA THR A 179 -13.86 11.49 4.17
C THR A 179 -12.72 10.62 3.63
N ILE A 180 -12.92 9.29 3.52
CA ILE A 180 -11.88 8.39 2.98
C ILE A 180 -11.65 8.64 1.48
N ARG A 181 -12.69 8.90 0.69
CA ARG A 181 -12.55 9.24 -0.73
C ARG A 181 -11.74 10.52 -0.93
N ASP A 182 -12.17 11.59 -0.26
CA ASP A 182 -11.58 12.92 -0.44
C ASP A 182 -10.14 12.95 0.12
N GLY A 183 -9.90 12.29 1.27
CA GLY A 183 -8.58 12.08 1.83
C GLY A 183 -7.66 11.27 0.90
N THR A 184 -8.17 10.20 0.31
CA THR A 184 -7.44 9.36 -0.65
C THR A 184 -6.99 10.17 -1.87
N LEU A 185 -7.90 10.94 -2.47
CA LEU A 185 -7.60 11.78 -3.64
C LEU A 185 -6.60 12.89 -3.30
N ALA A 186 -6.75 13.54 -2.15
CA ALA A 186 -5.83 14.60 -1.70
C ALA A 186 -4.42 14.06 -1.41
N LEU A 187 -4.32 12.92 -0.70
CA LEU A 187 -3.05 12.23 -0.44
C LEU A 187 -2.35 11.86 -1.75
N TYR A 188 -3.10 11.22 -2.67
CA TYR A 188 -2.55 10.84 -3.96
C TYR A 188 -2.06 12.05 -4.74
N GLY A 189 -2.85 13.11 -4.85
CA GLY A 189 -2.48 14.31 -5.60
C GLY A 189 -1.17 14.92 -5.12
N LYS A 190 -1.01 15.08 -3.79
CA LYS A 190 0.21 15.61 -3.19
C LYS A 190 1.42 14.71 -3.42
N CYS A 191 1.26 13.40 -3.18
CA CYS A 191 2.35 12.44 -3.29
C CYS A 191 2.76 12.18 -4.75
N ALA A 192 1.80 12.11 -5.67
CA ALA A 192 2.07 11.91 -7.10
C ALA A 192 2.81 13.10 -7.71
N ALA A 193 2.46 14.34 -7.34
CA ALA A 193 3.19 15.53 -7.76
C ALA A 193 4.64 15.53 -7.26
N TYR A 194 4.86 15.17 -6.00
CA TYR A 194 6.21 15.04 -5.44
C TYR A 194 7.01 13.92 -6.12
N ALA A 195 6.45 12.72 -6.26
CA ALA A 195 7.13 11.59 -6.89
C ALA A 195 7.51 11.91 -8.35
N LEU A 196 6.62 12.60 -9.08
CA LEU A 196 6.88 13.03 -10.46
C LEU A 196 8.10 13.96 -10.53
N SER A 197 8.26 14.88 -9.56
CA SER A 197 9.45 15.76 -9.47
C SER A 197 10.74 14.98 -9.19
N ARG A 198 10.62 13.74 -8.70
CA ARG A 198 11.73 12.81 -8.46
C ARG A 198 11.92 11.79 -9.59
N GLY A 199 11.24 11.97 -10.72
CA GLY A 199 11.33 11.07 -11.88
C GLY A 199 10.55 9.77 -11.72
N ILE A 200 9.56 9.73 -10.81
CA ILE A 200 8.75 8.55 -10.53
C ILE A 200 7.27 8.87 -10.75
N ILE A 201 6.59 7.99 -11.48
CA ILE A 201 5.13 7.98 -11.62
C ILE A 201 4.55 7.05 -10.58
N ILE A 202 3.59 7.53 -9.78
CA ILE A 202 2.69 6.70 -8.98
C ILE A 202 1.45 6.42 -9.85
N ALA A 203 1.33 5.22 -10.38
CA ALA A 203 0.22 4.88 -11.26
C ALA A 203 -1.09 4.71 -10.50
N ASP A 204 -1.03 3.94 -9.45
CA ASP A 204 -2.11 3.73 -8.49
C ASP A 204 -1.53 3.38 -7.12
N THR A 205 -2.37 3.49 -6.11
CA THR A 205 -2.03 3.09 -4.75
C THR A 205 -3.28 2.70 -3.97
N LYS A 206 -3.07 1.92 -2.92
CA LYS A 206 -4.08 1.55 -1.93
C LYS A 206 -3.75 2.18 -0.60
N PHE A 207 -4.71 2.87 0.00
CA PHE A 207 -4.67 3.35 1.39
C PHE A 207 -5.67 2.57 2.25
N GLU A 208 -5.37 2.47 3.53
CA GLU A 208 -6.29 1.95 4.53
C GLU A 208 -6.54 3.00 5.60
N PHE A 209 -7.77 3.15 6.02
CA PHE A 209 -8.16 4.07 7.06
C PHE A 209 -8.78 3.34 8.23
N GLY A 210 -8.77 3.98 9.37
CA GLY A 210 -9.50 3.57 10.55
C GLY A 210 -10.08 4.77 11.27
N VAL A 211 -10.83 4.50 12.32
CA VAL A 211 -11.45 5.52 13.18
C VAL A 211 -10.78 5.47 14.54
N ASP A 212 -10.33 6.63 15.04
CA ASP A 212 -9.74 6.75 16.38
C ASP A 212 -10.83 6.79 17.47
N GLU A 213 -10.40 6.84 18.74
CA GLU A 213 -11.28 6.91 19.90
C GLU A 213 -12.20 8.14 19.93
N ASN A 214 -11.87 9.18 19.17
CA ASN A 214 -12.64 10.41 19.06
C ASN A 214 -13.60 10.40 17.86
N GLY A 215 -13.72 9.30 17.13
CA GLY A 215 -14.54 9.18 15.93
C GLY A 215 -13.97 9.87 14.69
N ARG A 216 -12.66 10.17 14.67
CA ARG A 216 -11.99 10.80 13.51
C ARG A 216 -11.40 9.74 12.60
N VAL A 217 -11.56 9.94 11.31
CA VAL A 217 -10.91 9.11 10.29
C VAL A 217 -9.42 9.41 10.24
N VAL A 218 -8.60 8.37 10.32
CA VAL A 218 -7.13 8.42 10.40
C VAL A 218 -6.55 7.43 9.40
N LEU A 219 -5.50 7.83 8.69
CA LEU A 219 -4.76 6.96 7.79
C LEU A 219 -3.98 5.91 8.61
N GLY A 220 -4.14 4.64 8.25
CA GLY A 220 -3.51 3.51 8.91
C GLY A 220 -2.67 2.65 7.98
N ASP A 221 -2.27 1.48 8.46
CA ASP A 221 -1.46 0.47 7.76
C ASP A 221 -0.15 1.05 7.19
N GLU A 222 0.08 0.89 5.90
CA GLU A 222 1.25 1.39 5.18
C GLU A 222 0.88 2.51 4.21
N MET A 223 1.89 3.25 3.77
CA MET A 223 1.67 4.32 2.82
C MET A 223 2.68 4.27 1.68
N LEU A 224 2.17 4.15 0.43
CA LEU A 224 2.94 4.29 -0.81
C LEU A 224 4.22 3.44 -0.82
N THR A 225 4.07 2.18 -0.40
CA THR A 225 5.15 1.19 -0.44
C THR A 225 5.12 0.39 -1.75
N PRO A 226 6.17 -0.39 -2.05
CA PRO A 226 6.14 -1.33 -3.18
C PRO A 226 5.04 -2.38 -3.11
N ASP A 227 4.52 -2.62 -1.92
CA ASP A 227 3.49 -3.65 -1.71
C ASP A 227 2.09 -3.11 -1.97
N SER A 228 1.86 -1.80 -1.74
CA SER A 228 0.56 -1.14 -1.89
C SER A 228 0.41 -0.29 -3.16
N SER A 229 1.48 -0.10 -3.95
CA SER A 229 1.48 0.89 -5.03
C SER A 229 2.24 0.41 -6.26
N ARG A 230 1.83 0.89 -7.44
CA ARG A 230 2.60 0.75 -8.69
C ARG A 230 3.40 2.01 -8.95
N PHE A 231 4.71 1.84 -9.08
CA PHE A 231 5.64 2.91 -9.38
C PHE A 231 6.34 2.64 -10.70
N TRP A 232 6.33 3.61 -11.60
CA TRP A 232 7.03 3.53 -12.87
C TRP A 232 8.11 4.60 -12.98
N PRO A 233 9.21 4.34 -13.68
CA PRO A 233 10.13 5.41 -14.05
C PRO A 233 9.41 6.39 -14.99
N LEU A 234 9.62 7.69 -14.77
CA LEU A 234 9.11 8.72 -15.68
C LEU A 234 9.87 8.66 -17.03
N ALA A 235 11.17 8.36 -16.97
CA ALA A 235 11.98 8.19 -18.15
C ALA A 235 11.52 6.97 -18.95
N GLY A 236 11.18 7.17 -20.22
CA GLY A 236 10.69 6.11 -21.10
C GLY A 236 9.23 5.70 -20.86
N TYR A 237 8.48 6.45 -20.07
CA TYR A 237 7.03 6.21 -19.96
C TYR A 237 6.31 6.55 -21.26
N GLU A 238 5.57 5.59 -21.79
CA GLU A 238 4.69 5.74 -22.96
C GLU A 238 3.39 4.93 -22.72
N PRO A 239 2.21 5.52 -22.99
CA PRO A 239 0.94 4.77 -22.90
C PRO A 239 0.81 3.75 -24.03
N GLY A 240 -0.09 2.78 -23.86
CA GLY A 240 -0.41 1.76 -24.85
C GLY A 240 0.17 0.37 -24.58
N HIS A 241 1.01 0.24 -23.57
CA HIS A 241 1.59 -1.04 -23.15
C HIS A 241 1.94 -1.06 -21.65
N ALA A 242 2.21 -2.24 -21.11
CA ALA A 242 2.68 -2.41 -19.75
C ALA A 242 4.01 -1.66 -19.51
N GLN A 243 4.14 -1.01 -18.36
CA GLN A 243 5.30 -0.20 -18.02
C GLN A 243 6.31 -1.00 -17.18
N PRO A 244 7.62 -0.72 -17.33
CA PRO A 244 8.62 -1.15 -16.36
C PRO A 244 8.22 -0.68 -14.95
N SER A 245 8.41 -1.52 -13.94
CA SER A 245 8.00 -1.19 -12.59
C SER A 245 9.15 -1.31 -11.59
N PHE A 246 9.11 -0.46 -10.55
CA PHE A 246 10.01 -0.54 -9.41
C PHE A 246 9.47 -1.46 -8.29
N ASP A 247 8.45 -2.27 -8.60
CA ASP A 247 7.82 -3.18 -7.65
C ASP A 247 8.26 -4.64 -7.83
N LYS A 248 7.38 -5.57 -7.50
CA LYS A 248 7.58 -7.02 -7.61
C LYS A 248 7.52 -7.56 -9.06
N GLN A 249 7.62 -6.71 -10.08
CA GLN A 249 7.39 -7.16 -11.47
C GLN A 249 8.40 -8.25 -11.89
N PHE A 250 9.67 -8.11 -11.50
CA PHE A 250 10.65 -9.17 -11.74
C PHE A 250 10.24 -10.53 -11.18
N ALA A 251 9.71 -10.53 -9.94
CA ALA A 251 9.22 -11.76 -9.33
C ALA A 251 7.98 -12.30 -10.05
N ARG A 252 7.04 -11.42 -10.43
CA ARG A 252 5.84 -11.80 -11.20
C ARG A 252 6.19 -12.38 -12.57
N ASP A 253 7.07 -11.72 -13.31
CA ASP A 253 7.49 -12.14 -14.66
C ASP A 253 8.16 -13.50 -14.60
N TRP A 254 9.06 -13.69 -13.62
CA TRP A 254 9.72 -14.97 -13.44
C TRP A 254 8.73 -16.09 -13.12
N LEU A 255 7.82 -15.88 -12.16
CA LEU A 255 6.81 -16.87 -11.77
C LEU A 255 5.87 -17.20 -12.94
N THR A 256 5.47 -16.20 -13.73
CA THR A 256 4.61 -16.40 -14.91
C THR A 256 5.31 -17.19 -16.01
N SER A 257 6.60 -16.96 -16.21
CA SER A 257 7.40 -17.67 -17.23
C SER A 257 7.87 -19.06 -16.81
N HIS A 258 7.70 -19.42 -15.55
CA HIS A 258 8.07 -20.73 -14.99
C HIS A 258 6.86 -21.42 -14.33
N PRO A 259 5.83 -21.80 -15.11
CA PRO A 259 4.66 -22.51 -14.58
C PRO A 259 5.10 -23.85 -13.97
N GLY A 260 4.55 -24.17 -12.79
CA GLY A 260 4.94 -25.38 -12.04
C GLY A 260 6.17 -25.19 -11.13
N ASN A 261 6.64 -23.97 -10.95
CA ASN A 261 7.62 -23.65 -9.92
C ASN A 261 7.06 -23.96 -8.52
N ASP A 262 7.94 -24.13 -7.54
CA ASP A 262 7.57 -24.44 -6.14
C ASP A 262 7.44 -23.19 -5.25
N TRP A 263 7.21 -22.01 -5.86
CA TRP A 263 7.15 -20.70 -5.19
C TRP A 263 8.49 -20.26 -4.56
N THR A 264 9.61 -20.74 -5.14
CA THR A 264 10.97 -20.32 -4.79
C THR A 264 11.56 -19.52 -5.95
N LEU A 265 12.00 -18.29 -5.69
CA LEU A 265 12.70 -17.47 -6.69
C LEU A 265 14.18 -17.80 -6.73
N PRO A 266 14.84 -17.72 -7.89
CA PRO A 266 16.29 -17.66 -7.95
C PRO A 266 16.85 -16.48 -7.17
N GLN A 267 18.02 -16.64 -6.56
CA GLN A 267 18.66 -15.58 -5.77
C GLN A 267 18.84 -14.28 -6.57
N GLU A 268 19.19 -14.39 -7.85
CA GLU A 268 19.30 -13.23 -8.76
C GLU A 268 18.01 -12.40 -8.83
N ILE A 269 16.84 -13.03 -8.82
CA ILE A 269 15.54 -12.32 -8.85
C ILE A 269 15.26 -11.68 -7.48
N VAL A 270 15.62 -12.34 -6.40
CA VAL A 270 15.52 -11.77 -5.04
C VAL A 270 16.40 -10.53 -4.94
N ASP A 271 17.65 -10.60 -5.39
CA ASP A 271 18.62 -9.48 -5.35
C ASP A 271 18.15 -8.30 -6.22
N LYS A 272 17.65 -8.56 -7.42
CA LYS A 272 17.05 -7.53 -8.27
C LYS A 272 15.82 -6.87 -7.63
N THR A 273 15.03 -7.65 -6.89
CA THR A 273 13.84 -7.11 -6.22
C THR A 273 14.23 -6.13 -5.13
N ILE A 274 15.16 -6.49 -4.24
CA ILE A 274 15.61 -5.56 -3.18
C ILE A 274 16.35 -4.36 -3.74
N GLU A 275 17.16 -4.53 -4.79
CA GLU A 275 17.84 -3.42 -5.47
C GLU A 275 16.84 -2.38 -5.96
N LYS A 276 15.73 -2.79 -6.60
CA LYS A 276 14.68 -1.87 -7.07
C LYS A 276 13.94 -1.18 -5.92
N TYR A 277 13.73 -1.87 -4.81
CA TYR A 277 13.12 -1.29 -3.62
C TYR A 277 14.03 -0.19 -3.01
N LEU A 278 15.32 -0.46 -2.88
CA LEU A 278 16.30 0.49 -2.36
C LEU A 278 16.49 1.68 -3.30
N GLN A 279 16.60 1.43 -4.61
CA GLN A 279 16.71 2.49 -5.63
C GLN A 279 15.55 3.48 -5.53
N ARG A 280 14.31 2.96 -5.45
CA ARG A 280 13.15 3.81 -5.32
C ARG A 280 13.12 4.56 -3.98
N TYR A 281 13.48 3.90 -2.87
CA TYR A 281 13.58 4.57 -1.58
C TYR A 281 14.53 5.77 -1.67
N GLU A 282 15.74 5.58 -2.19
CA GLU A 282 16.73 6.64 -2.36
C GLU A 282 16.23 7.76 -3.30
N MET A 283 15.59 7.42 -4.41
CA MET A 283 15.02 8.42 -5.33
C MET A 283 13.96 9.29 -4.68
N LEU A 284 13.07 8.70 -3.88
CA LEU A 284 11.97 9.43 -3.23
C LEU A 284 12.40 10.20 -2.00
N THR A 285 13.23 9.62 -1.15
CA THR A 285 13.63 10.24 0.11
C THR A 285 14.88 11.12 0.01
N GLY A 286 15.75 10.82 -0.97
CA GLY A 286 17.10 11.39 -1.07
C GLY A 286 18.09 10.77 -0.08
N GLU A 287 17.69 9.75 0.66
CA GLU A 287 18.50 9.10 1.70
C GLU A 287 18.76 7.64 1.32
N LYS A 288 19.91 7.12 1.72
CA LYS A 288 20.19 5.69 1.68
C LYS A 288 19.62 5.02 2.93
N LEU A 289 19.01 3.88 2.76
CA LEU A 289 18.60 3.08 3.89
C LEU A 289 19.85 2.51 4.57
N ALA A 290 19.97 2.77 5.87
CA ALA A 290 21.10 2.32 6.69
C ALA A 290 21.02 0.80 7.00
#